data_27a18880426a1fb098fcf4b815935a54
#
_entry.id   27a18880426a1fb098fcf4b815935a54
#
_cell.length_a   1.000
_cell.length_b   1.000
_cell.length_c   1.000
_cell.angle_alpha   90.00
_cell.angle_beta   90.00
_cell.angle_gamma   90.00
#
_symmetry.space_group_name_H-M   'P 1'
#
loop_
_entity.id
_entity.type
_entity.pdbx_description
1 polymer ?
#
loop_
_entity_poly.entity_id
_entity_poly.type
_entity_poly.pdbx_seq_one_letter_code
_entity_poly.pdbx_strand_id
1 'polypeptide(L)'
;MTDNYQNSLTMRYSNGGVFTAPEQLRQDYYEYQIVTPGRLLANAAIIVGKSFLFTADYERIDYRKGRLQATNDLTDFVEGNADNKLLHNVAEIYRAGVEFNYDFLRLRAGYAFIGSPYNDDYIAKNNGKKQLISGGIGWVYDNAIFFDFAVSSLLGTQYHVPFGGNPETATISVNRLNFMLGAGFKF
;
A
#
# COMPACT_ATOMS: atom_id res chain seq x y z
N MET A 1 8.65 5.47 17.64
CA MET A 1 9.57 4.44 17.13
C MET A 1 10.97 4.88 17.53
N THR A 2 11.72 4.04 18.20
CA THR A 2 13.07 4.39 18.68
C THR A 2 14.06 3.48 17.97
N ASP A 3 14.91 4.05 17.13
CA ASP A 3 15.93 3.31 16.40
C ASP A 3 17.28 3.47 17.10
N ASN A 4 17.91 2.34 17.40
CA ASN A 4 19.21 2.26 18.05
C ASN A 4 20.23 1.80 17.02
N TYR A 5 21.16 2.68 16.61
CA TYR A 5 22.24 2.32 15.71
C TYR A 5 23.58 2.25 16.48
N GLN A 6 24.18 1.07 16.53
CA GLN A 6 25.56 0.90 16.95
C GLN A 6 26.41 0.62 15.70
N ASN A 7 27.21 1.59 15.27
CA ASN A 7 28.12 1.44 14.14
C ASN A 7 29.55 1.34 14.63
N SER A 8 30.22 0.21 14.40
CA SER A 8 31.67 0.10 14.51
C SER A 8 32.28 0.06 13.11
N LEU A 9 33.18 1.00 12.79
CA LEU A 9 33.85 1.02 11.52
C LEU A 9 35.31 0.63 11.73
N THR A 10 35.72 -0.50 11.14
CA THR A 10 37.14 -0.92 11.10
C THR A 10 37.59 -0.92 9.65
N MET A 11 38.58 -0.07 9.31
CA MET A 11 39.20 -0.03 7.99
C MET A 11 40.56 -0.71 8.06
N ARG A 12 40.82 -1.63 7.12
CA ARG A 12 42.14 -2.23 6.91
C ARG A 12 42.74 -1.66 5.65
N TYR A 13 43.92 -1.08 5.79
CA TYR A 13 44.70 -0.55 4.67
C TYR A 13 45.54 -1.66 4.01
N SER A 14 45.83 -1.51 2.73
CA SER A 14 46.65 -2.46 1.96
C SER A 14 48.10 -2.59 2.49
N ASN A 15 48.60 -1.61 3.26
CA ASN A 15 49.89 -1.63 3.94
C ASN A 15 49.87 -2.36 5.30
N GLY A 16 48.76 -3.03 5.64
CA GLY A 16 48.59 -3.74 6.91
C GLY A 16 48.14 -2.87 8.09
N GLY A 17 47.98 -1.57 7.90
CA GLY A 17 47.45 -0.66 8.92
C GLY A 17 45.97 -0.95 9.19
N VAL A 18 45.57 -0.88 10.46
CA VAL A 18 44.19 -1.02 10.88
C VAL A 18 43.78 0.28 11.57
N PHE A 19 42.73 0.92 11.06
CA PHE A 19 42.05 2.01 11.74
C PHE A 19 40.77 1.48 12.34
N THR A 20 40.66 1.56 13.65
CA THR A 20 39.39 1.31 14.35
C THR A 20 38.85 2.65 14.81
N ALA A 21 37.66 3.01 14.35
CA ALA A 21 37.02 4.22 14.84
C ALA A 21 36.84 4.12 16.37
N PRO A 22 37.17 5.19 17.12
CA PRO A 22 36.99 5.18 18.58
C PRO A 22 35.54 4.82 18.92
N GLU A 23 35.38 4.05 19.98
CA GLU A 23 34.10 3.48 20.47
C GLU A 23 33.05 4.54 20.89
N GLN A 24 33.41 5.81 20.80
CA GLN A 24 32.54 6.96 21.00
C GLN A 24 31.87 7.40 19.68
N LEU A 25 31.40 6.47 18.86
CA LEU A 25 30.34 6.79 17.92
C LEU A 25 29.10 6.98 18.77
N ARG A 26 28.67 8.25 18.89
CA ARG A 26 27.45 8.65 19.58
C ARG A 26 26.33 7.67 19.26
N GLN A 27 25.76 7.07 20.29
CA GLN A 27 24.43 6.53 20.20
C GLN A 27 23.49 7.73 20.05
N ASP A 28 23.23 8.13 18.83
CA ASP A 28 22.21 9.13 18.57
C ASP A 28 20.85 8.42 18.65
N TYR A 29 20.15 8.66 19.74
CA TYR A 29 18.76 8.23 19.89
C TYR A 29 17.88 9.22 19.11
N TYR A 30 17.25 8.73 18.04
CA TYR A 30 16.28 9.50 17.30
C TYR A 30 14.88 9.11 17.75
N GLU A 31 14.22 10.01 18.46
CA GLU A 31 12.80 9.87 18.76
C GLU A 31 11.99 10.73 17.80
N TYR A 32 11.07 10.10 17.10
CA TYR A 32 10.21 10.80 16.16
C TYR A 32 8.80 10.21 16.13
N GLN A 33 7.86 11.01 15.69
CA GLN A 33 6.48 10.60 15.42
C GLN A 33 6.23 10.58 13.93
N ILE A 34 5.53 9.57 13.46
CA ILE A 34 5.05 9.49 12.08
C ILE A 34 3.60 9.96 12.07
N VAL A 35 3.34 11.08 11.42
CA VAL A 35 1.99 11.60 11.21
C VAL A 35 1.50 11.09 9.85
N THR A 36 0.54 10.18 9.87
CA THR A 36 -0.07 9.65 8.65
C THR A 36 -1.11 10.60 8.08
N PRO A 37 -1.29 10.67 6.75
CA PRO A 37 -2.30 11.50 6.14
C PRO A 37 -3.72 11.04 6.51
N GLY A 38 -4.62 12.00 6.64
CA GLY A 38 -6.05 11.72 6.79
C GLY A 38 -6.64 11.08 5.52
N ARG A 39 -7.68 10.28 5.71
CA ARG A 39 -8.43 9.62 4.63
C ARG A 39 -9.86 10.16 4.60
N LEU A 40 -10.34 10.41 3.38
CA LEU A 40 -11.75 10.65 3.12
C LEU A 40 -12.32 9.40 2.46
N LEU A 41 -13.38 8.84 3.03
CA LEU A 41 -14.07 7.66 2.55
C LEU A 41 -15.54 8.03 2.30
N ALA A 42 -16.05 7.63 1.13
CA ALA A 42 -17.47 7.67 0.82
C ALA A 42 -17.85 6.32 0.19
N ASN A 43 -18.93 5.72 0.68
CA ASN A 43 -19.43 4.46 0.16
C ASN A 43 -20.93 4.50 0.00
N ALA A 44 -21.43 3.72 -0.95
CA ALA A 44 -22.86 3.53 -1.19
C ALA A 44 -23.13 2.09 -1.58
N ALA A 45 -24.30 1.60 -1.18
CA ALA A 45 -24.82 0.31 -1.59
C ALA A 45 -26.29 0.44 -1.95
N ILE A 46 -26.70 -0.18 -3.05
CA ILE A 46 -28.07 -0.16 -3.55
C ILE A 46 -28.51 -1.59 -3.81
N ILE A 47 -29.63 -1.97 -3.23
CA ILE A 47 -30.29 -3.26 -3.46
C ILE A 47 -31.41 -3.03 -4.46
N VAL A 48 -31.36 -3.75 -5.58
CA VAL A 48 -32.39 -3.68 -6.63
C VAL A 48 -33.17 -5.00 -6.68
N GLY A 49 -34.42 -4.91 -6.37
CA GLY A 49 -35.30 -6.08 -6.22
C GLY A 49 -34.84 -6.95 -5.03
N LYS A 50 -34.87 -8.27 -5.23
CA LYS A 50 -34.38 -9.25 -4.24
C LYS A 50 -33.06 -9.90 -4.64
N SER A 51 -32.56 -9.56 -5.83
CA SER A 51 -31.50 -10.34 -6.46
C SER A 51 -30.19 -9.55 -6.67
N PHE A 52 -30.23 -8.25 -6.79
CA PHE A 52 -29.02 -7.48 -7.09
C PHE A 52 -28.62 -6.57 -5.95
N LEU A 53 -27.31 -6.59 -5.64
CA LEU A 53 -26.66 -5.62 -4.79
C LEU A 53 -25.52 -4.95 -5.58
N PHE A 54 -25.57 -3.64 -5.66
CA PHE A 54 -24.50 -2.81 -6.23
C PHE A 54 -23.80 -2.05 -5.12
N THR A 55 -22.48 -2.02 -5.17
CA THR A 55 -21.65 -1.27 -4.22
C THR A 55 -20.69 -0.35 -4.95
N ALA A 56 -20.44 0.81 -4.40
CA ALA A 56 -19.43 1.74 -4.88
C ALA A 56 -18.72 2.39 -3.69
N ASP A 57 -17.38 2.45 -3.76
CA ASP A 57 -16.56 3.10 -2.76
C ASP A 57 -15.61 4.10 -3.42
N TYR A 58 -15.46 5.25 -2.80
CA TYR A 58 -14.47 6.25 -3.12
C TYR A 58 -13.61 6.52 -1.89
N GLU A 59 -12.30 6.50 -2.08
CA GLU A 59 -11.33 6.84 -1.04
C GLU A 59 -10.32 7.84 -1.58
N ARG A 60 -10.04 8.87 -0.80
CA ARG A 60 -9.05 9.91 -1.12
C ARG A 60 -8.05 10.05 0.01
N ILE A 61 -6.77 9.99 -0.34
CA ILE A 61 -5.66 10.13 0.61
C ILE A 61 -4.68 11.17 0.05
N ASP A 62 -4.40 12.22 0.80
CA ASP A 62 -3.38 13.21 0.44
C ASP A 62 -2.04 12.85 1.07
N TYR A 63 -1.22 12.06 0.35
CA TYR A 63 0.06 11.58 0.84
C TYR A 63 1.10 12.68 1.08
N ARG A 64 0.92 13.88 0.52
CA ARG A 64 1.77 15.06 0.78
C ARG A 64 1.69 15.54 2.23
N LYS A 65 0.64 15.14 2.96
CA LYS A 65 0.42 15.48 4.37
C LYS A 65 1.08 14.53 5.35
N GLY A 66 1.63 13.42 4.86
CA GLY A 66 2.47 12.55 5.65
C GLY A 66 3.73 13.30 6.09
N ARG A 67 4.11 13.20 7.36
CA ARG A 67 5.29 13.90 7.86
C ARG A 67 5.91 13.18 9.05
N LEU A 68 7.20 13.40 9.19
CA LEU A 68 7.94 13.11 10.40
C LEU A 68 7.91 14.34 11.32
N GLN A 69 7.69 14.13 12.59
CA GLN A 69 7.67 15.16 13.60
C GLN A 69 8.70 14.82 14.68
N ALA A 70 9.62 15.74 14.93
CA ALA A 70 10.58 15.61 16.01
C ALA A 70 9.87 15.64 17.36
N THR A 71 10.34 14.84 18.30
CA THR A 71 9.91 14.84 19.70
C THR A 71 10.89 15.62 20.59
N ASN A 72 12.07 15.95 20.04
CA ASN A 72 13.09 16.74 20.73
C ASN A 72 13.72 17.77 19.78
N ASP A 73 14.41 18.76 20.33
CA ASP A 73 15.04 19.85 19.56
C ASP A 73 16.32 19.42 18.80
N LEU A 74 16.75 18.17 18.91
CA LEU A 74 17.99 17.65 18.32
C LEU A 74 17.79 17.11 16.90
N THR A 75 16.56 16.93 16.47
CA THR A 75 16.25 16.32 15.18
C THR A 75 15.39 17.24 14.34
N ASP A 76 15.80 17.52 13.13
CA ASP A 76 15.07 18.30 12.15
C ASP A 76 14.67 17.43 10.96
N PHE A 77 13.39 17.46 10.59
CA PHE A 77 12.83 16.75 9.45
C PHE A 77 12.32 17.69 8.35
N VAL A 78 12.75 18.94 8.34
CA VAL A 78 12.24 19.97 7.42
C VAL A 78 12.49 19.54 5.97
N GLU A 79 13.70 19.13 5.63
CA GLU A 79 14.04 18.68 4.27
C GLU A 79 13.28 17.42 3.88
N GLY A 80 13.30 16.39 4.72
CA GLY A 80 12.57 15.14 4.44
C GLY A 80 11.05 15.33 4.29
N ASN A 81 10.47 16.25 5.05
CA ASN A 81 9.06 16.60 4.92
C ASN A 81 8.77 17.44 3.66
N ALA A 82 9.71 18.30 3.24
CA ALA A 82 9.63 19.02 1.99
C ALA A 82 9.70 18.07 0.79
N ASP A 83 10.63 17.13 0.81
CA ASP A 83 10.76 16.07 -0.20
C ASP A 83 9.51 15.19 -0.27
N ASN A 84 8.98 14.79 0.89
CA ASN A 84 7.72 14.03 0.92
C ASN A 84 6.59 14.79 0.22
N LYS A 85 6.47 16.10 0.46
CA LYS A 85 5.45 16.95 -0.15
C LYS A 85 5.63 17.08 -1.67
N LEU A 86 6.87 17.06 -2.15
CA LEU A 86 7.25 17.20 -3.55
C LEU A 86 7.07 15.89 -4.32
N LEU A 87 7.48 14.77 -3.73
CA LEU A 87 7.49 13.45 -4.36
C LEU A 87 6.13 12.75 -4.33
N HIS A 88 5.23 13.16 -3.44
CA HIS A 88 3.93 12.52 -3.30
C HIS A 88 2.78 13.40 -3.81
N ASN A 89 1.65 12.74 -4.05
CA ASN A 89 0.43 13.38 -4.55
C ASN A 89 -0.80 12.85 -3.79
N VAL A 90 -1.96 13.29 -4.24
CA VAL A 90 -3.25 12.75 -3.81
C VAL A 90 -3.51 11.45 -4.56
N ALA A 91 -3.72 10.36 -3.83
CA ALA A 91 -4.20 9.12 -4.41
C ALA A 91 -5.72 9.03 -4.26
N GLU A 92 -6.38 8.67 -5.34
CA GLU A 92 -7.81 8.38 -5.38
C GLU A 92 -8.02 6.90 -5.69
N ILE A 93 -8.91 6.28 -4.95
CA ILE A 93 -9.21 4.87 -5.07
C ILE A 93 -10.71 4.75 -5.33
N TYR A 94 -11.05 4.06 -6.39
CA TYR A 94 -12.43 3.78 -6.80
C TYR A 94 -12.64 2.28 -6.77
N ARG A 95 -13.73 1.84 -6.13
CA ARG A 95 -14.13 0.43 -6.11
C ARG A 95 -15.58 0.33 -6.50
N ALA A 96 -15.89 -0.67 -7.30
CA ALA A 96 -17.27 -1.01 -7.65
C ALA A 96 -17.45 -2.52 -7.56
N GLY A 97 -18.61 -2.94 -7.10
CA GLY A 97 -18.96 -4.34 -6.97
C GLY A 97 -20.43 -4.59 -7.31
N VAL A 98 -20.69 -5.79 -7.80
CA VAL A 98 -22.03 -6.29 -8.03
C VAL A 98 -22.15 -7.70 -7.47
N GLU A 99 -23.24 -7.97 -6.79
CA GLU A 99 -23.64 -9.31 -6.38
C GLU A 99 -25.04 -9.60 -6.96
N PHE A 100 -25.15 -10.78 -7.56
CA PHE A 100 -26.42 -11.34 -8.01
C PHE A 100 -26.74 -12.57 -7.18
N ASN A 101 -27.90 -12.53 -6.54
CA ASN A 101 -28.42 -13.59 -5.70
C ASN A 101 -29.60 -14.25 -6.38
N TYR A 102 -29.55 -15.55 -6.60
CA TYR A 102 -30.63 -16.33 -7.13
C TYR A 102 -30.74 -17.64 -6.36
N ASP A 103 -31.74 -17.73 -5.50
CA ASP A 103 -32.03 -18.89 -4.66
C ASP A 103 -30.78 -19.36 -3.88
N PHE A 104 -30.17 -20.47 -4.29
CA PHE A 104 -28.97 -21.04 -3.70
C PHE A 104 -27.67 -20.47 -4.25
N LEU A 105 -27.71 -19.70 -5.35
CA LEU A 105 -26.54 -19.24 -6.09
C LEU A 105 -26.27 -17.76 -5.83
N ARG A 106 -24.99 -17.42 -5.58
CA ARG A 106 -24.51 -16.05 -5.49
C ARG A 106 -23.36 -15.85 -6.46
N LEU A 107 -23.50 -14.88 -7.34
CA LEU A 107 -22.43 -14.47 -8.27
C LEU A 107 -21.95 -13.08 -7.89
N ARG A 108 -20.65 -12.90 -7.85
CA ARG A 108 -20.01 -11.63 -7.47
C ARG A 108 -18.98 -11.22 -8.49
N ALA A 109 -18.94 -9.93 -8.80
CA ALA A 109 -17.88 -9.33 -9.58
C ALA A 109 -17.48 -7.99 -8.96
N GLY A 110 -16.21 -7.66 -9.05
CA GLY A 110 -15.69 -6.42 -8.49
C GLY A 110 -14.51 -5.89 -9.28
N TYR A 111 -14.40 -4.57 -9.28
CA TYR A 111 -13.29 -3.84 -9.86
C TYR A 111 -12.82 -2.77 -8.90
N ALA A 112 -11.50 -2.60 -8.78
CA ALA A 112 -10.91 -1.48 -8.08
C ALA A 112 -9.78 -0.84 -8.91
N PHE A 113 -9.81 0.48 -8.97
CA PHE A 113 -8.72 1.30 -9.46
C PHE A 113 -8.06 2.01 -8.29
N ILE A 114 -6.74 1.86 -8.16
CA ILE A 114 -5.93 2.45 -7.09
C ILE A 114 -4.97 3.43 -7.75
N GLY A 115 -5.19 4.72 -7.51
CA GLY A 115 -4.37 5.80 -8.02
C GLY A 115 -2.95 5.79 -7.44
N SER A 116 -2.03 6.42 -8.16
CA SER A 116 -0.65 6.58 -7.70
C SER A 116 -0.58 7.54 -6.51
N PRO A 117 0.17 7.19 -5.45
CA PRO A 117 0.51 8.13 -4.39
C PRO A 117 1.64 9.09 -4.76
N TYR A 118 2.29 8.89 -5.91
CA TYR A 118 3.47 9.62 -6.32
C TYR A 118 3.15 10.76 -7.28
N ASN A 119 4.01 11.78 -7.27
CA ASN A 119 3.93 12.90 -8.20
C ASN A 119 4.59 12.52 -9.53
N ASP A 120 3.81 12.53 -10.61
CA ASP A 120 4.26 12.15 -11.96
C ASP A 120 5.34 13.11 -12.54
N ASP A 121 5.52 14.31 -11.97
CA ASP A 121 6.55 15.28 -12.40
C ASP A 121 7.95 14.90 -11.89
N TYR A 122 8.05 14.19 -10.78
CA TYR A 122 9.31 13.83 -10.12
C TYR A 122 9.58 12.33 -10.13
N ILE A 123 8.55 11.53 -10.25
CA ILE A 123 8.64 10.07 -10.26
C ILE A 123 7.99 9.56 -11.54
N ALA A 124 8.52 8.45 -12.08
CA ALA A 124 8.04 7.88 -13.32
C ALA A 124 6.50 7.78 -13.36
N LYS A 125 5.93 8.26 -14.46
CA LYS A 125 4.49 8.29 -14.68
C LYS A 125 3.85 6.91 -14.49
N ASN A 126 2.71 6.88 -13.83
CA ASN A 126 1.98 5.66 -13.47
C ASN A 126 2.65 4.77 -12.41
N ASN A 127 3.72 5.23 -11.76
CA ASN A 127 4.33 4.46 -10.68
C ASN A 127 3.33 4.24 -9.53
N GLY A 128 3.15 2.98 -9.14
CA GLY A 128 2.27 2.60 -8.04
C GLY A 128 0.78 2.54 -8.37
N LYS A 129 0.35 2.84 -9.60
CA LYS A 129 -1.04 2.59 -10.04
C LYS A 129 -1.33 1.09 -10.07
N LYS A 130 -2.50 0.70 -9.57
CA LYS A 130 -2.91 -0.70 -9.53
C LYS A 130 -4.38 -0.84 -9.92
N GLN A 131 -4.69 -1.99 -10.49
CA GLN A 131 -6.05 -2.40 -10.80
C GLN A 131 -6.29 -3.77 -10.19
N LEU A 132 -7.45 -3.95 -9.59
CA LEU A 132 -7.89 -5.22 -9.03
C LEU A 132 -9.20 -5.62 -9.72
N ILE A 133 -9.21 -6.79 -10.29
CA ILE A 133 -10.40 -7.42 -10.86
C ILE A 133 -10.69 -8.65 -10.03
N SER A 134 -11.94 -8.85 -9.64
CA SER A 134 -12.34 -10.00 -8.84
C SER A 134 -13.66 -10.58 -9.32
N GLY A 135 -13.80 -11.89 -9.12
CA GLY A 135 -15.02 -12.63 -9.38
C GLY A 135 -15.22 -13.73 -8.34
N GLY A 136 -16.43 -14.09 -8.06
CA GLY A 136 -16.73 -15.13 -7.09
C GLY A 136 -18.08 -15.80 -7.36
N ILE A 137 -18.16 -17.05 -6.90
CA ILE A 137 -19.37 -17.85 -6.89
C ILE A 137 -19.59 -18.39 -5.48
N GLY A 138 -20.79 -18.24 -4.98
CA GLY A 138 -21.21 -18.78 -3.71
C GLY A 138 -22.40 -19.72 -3.88
N TRP A 139 -22.43 -20.75 -3.10
CA TRP A 139 -23.51 -21.72 -3.02
C TRP A 139 -24.04 -21.80 -1.60
N VAL A 140 -25.35 -21.69 -1.43
CA VAL A 140 -26.03 -21.81 -0.15
C VAL A 140 -26.95 -23.03 -0.18
N TYR A 141 -26.77 -23.95 0.75
CA TYR A 141 -27.61 -25.14 0.90
C TYR A 141 -28.48 -25.03 2.15
N ASP A 142 -29.78 -25.21 1.99
CA ASP A 142 -30.78 -25.21 3.07
C ASP A 142 -30.70 -23.98 4.01
N ASN A 143 -30.26 -22.84 3.49
CA ASN A 143 -30.01 -21.63 4.25
C ASN A 143 -29.07 -21.80 5.47
N ALA A 144 -28.45 -22.95 5.62
CA ALA A 144 -27.62 -23.31 6.76
C ALA A 144 -26.15 -23.44 6.38
N ILE A 145 -25.82 -24.02 5.24
CA ILE A 145 -24.44 -24.29 4.80
C ILE A 145 -24.14 -23.41 3.60
N PHE A 146 -22.94 -22.81 3.58
CA PHE A 146 -22.50 -22.06 2.41
C PHE A 146 -21.07 -22.43 2.02
N PHE A 147 -20.82 -22.38 0.72
CA PHE A 147 -19.52 -22.52 0.10
C PHE A 147 -19.28 -21.33 -0.81
N ASP A 148 -18.10 -20.73 -0.72
CA ASP A 148 -17.71 -19.61 -1.55
C ASP A 148 -16.37 -19.93 -2.22
N PHE A 149 -16.26 -19.60 -3.50
CA PHE A 149 -15.03 -19.57 -4.25
C PHE A 149 -14.86 -18.18 -4.85
N ALA A 150 -13.69 -17.59 -4.72
CA ALA A 150 -13.37 -16.31 -5.33
C ALA A 150 -11.98 -16.31 -5.94
N VAL A 151 -11.84 -15.54 -7.01
CA VAL A 151 -10.56 -15.25 -7.67
C VAL A 151 -10.39 -13.74 -7.78
N SER A 152 -9.17 -13.27 -7.54
CA SER A 152 -8.84 -11.87 -7.79
C SER A 152 -7.48 -11.74 -8.45
N SER A 153 -7.37 -10.80 -9.38
CA SER A 153 -6.14 -10.46 -10.10
C SER A 153 -5.78 -9.00 -9.82
N LEU A 154 -4.61 -8.79 -9.22
CA LEU A 154 -4.03 -7.46 -8.99
C LEU A 154 -2.98 -7.21 -10.07
N LEU A 155 -3.17 -6.15 -10.84
CA LEU A 155 -2.27 -5.68 -11.88
C LEU A 155 -1.70 -4.33 -11.48
N GLY A 156 -0.41 -4.13 -11.67
CA GLY A 156 0.23 -2.85 -11.37
C GLY A 156 1.62 -2.74 -11.95
N THR A 157 2.15 -1.51 -11.94
CA THR A 157 3.52 -1.22 -12.36
C THR A 157 4.19 -0.40 -11.28
N GLN A 158 5.42 -0.77 -10.95
CA GLN A 158 6.29 -0.04 -10.04
C GLN A 158 7.62 0.23 -10.74
N TYR A 159 8.14 1.42 -10.55
CA TYR A 159 9.46 1.80 -11.01
C TYR A 159 10.39 1.91 -9.80
N HIS A 160 11.53 1.30 -9.90
CA HIS A 160 12.53 1.30 -8.85
C HIS A 160 13.87 1.77 -9.41
N VAL A 161 14.50 2.70 -8.72
CA VAL A 161 15.88 3.15 -9.01
C VAL A 161 16.80 2.41 -8.04
N PRO A 162 17.54 1.38 -8.47
CA PRO A 162 18.29 0.52 -7.56
C PRO A 162 19.49 1.21 -6.91
N PHE A 163 20.04 2.24 -7.57
CA PHE A 163 21.21 2.97 -7.06
C PHE A 163 21.03 4.47 -7.24
N GLY A 164 21.31 5.25 -6.17
CA GLY A 164 21.31 6.71 -6.26
C GLY A 164 22.36 7.20 -7.28
N GLY A 165 21.92 8.09 -8.19
CA GLY A 165 22.80 8.67 -9.23
C GLY A 165 22.85 7.91 -10.56
N ASN A 166 22.20 6.75 -10.69
CA ASN A 166 22.06 6.07 -11.97
C ASN A 166 20.65 6.33 -12.58
N PRO A 167 20.55 6.82 -13.82
CA PRO A 167 19.29 7.09 -14.49
C PRO A 167 18.53 5.82 -14.89
N GLU A 168 19.14 4.64 -14.78
CA GLU A 168 18.49 3.39 -15.15
C GLU A 168 17.40 3.01 -14.13
N THR A 169 16.17 3.03 -14.58
CA THR A 169 14.98 2.68 -13.81
C THR A 169 14.56 1.24 -14.12
N ALA A 170 14.51 0.41 -13.09
CA ALA A 170 13.95 -0.93 -13.21
C ALA A 170 12.42 -0.86 -13.18
N THR A 171 11.77 -1.43 -14.20
CA THR A 171 10.31 -1.57 -14.25
C THR A 171 9.90 -2.91 -13.65
N ILE A 172 9.12 -2.88 -12.60
CA ILE A 172 8.58 -4.07 -11.93
C ILE A 172 7.10 -4.17 -12.27
N SER A 173 6.74 -5.19 -13.05
CA SER A 173 5.34 -5.52 -13.31
C SER A 173 4.82 -6.39 -12.16
N VAL A 174 3.79 -5.90 -11.49
CA VAL A 174 3.10 -6.64 -10.44
C VAL A 174 1.87 -7.32 -11.05
N ASN A 175 1.90 -8.64 -11.07
CA ASN A 175 0.74 -9.46 -11.43
C ASN A 175 0.56 -10.52 -10.33
N ARG A 176 -0.51 -10.38 -9.54
CA ARG A 176 -0.81 -11.30 -8.44
C ARG A 176 -2.20 -11.88 -8.63
N LEU A 177 -2.27 -13.19 -8.75
CA LEU A 177 -3.52 -13.94 -8.77
C LEU A 177 -3.73 -14.57 -7.38
N ASN A 178 -4.91 -14.35 -6.80
CA ASN A 178 -5.30 -14.95 -5.53
C ASN A 178 -6.56 -15.77 -5.71
N PHE A 179 -6.60 -16.91 -5.04
CA PHE A 179 -7.76 -17.79 -4.95
C PHE A 179 -8.18 -17.87 -3.49
N MET A 180 -9.48 -17.80 -3.24
CA MET A 180 -10.06 -17.94 -1.92
C MET A 180 -11.17 -18.98 -1.94
N LEU A 181 -11.15 -19.85 -0.94
CA LEU A 181 -12.20 -20.82 -0.66
C LEU A 181 -12.76 -20.52 0.74
N GLY A 182 -14.06 -20.49 0.84
CA GLY A 182 -14.76 -20.31 2.10
C GLY A 182 -15.83 -21.38 2.27
N ALA A 183 -16.01 -21.87 3.47
CA ALA A 183 -17.12 -22.69 3.85
C ALA A 183 -17.58 -22.32 5.26
N GLY A 184 -18.87 -22.36 5.50
CA GLY A 184 -19.41 -22.07 6.81
C GLY A 184 -20.83 -22.60 6.98
N PHE A 185 -21.29 -22.53 8.21
CA PHE A 185 -22.66 -22.91 8.55
C PHE A 185 -23.27 -21.84 9.45
N LYS A 186 -24.56 -21.67 9.30
CA LYS A 186 -25.38 -20.79 10.11
C LYS A 186 -26.31 -21.64 10.97
N PHE A 187 -26.32 -21.42 12.27
CA PHE A 187 -27.16 -22.07 13.26
C PHE A 187 -28.12 -21.05 13.87
#